data_0d5a62ed58c7dc7351796c26133e1e73
#
_entry.id   0d5a62ed58c7dc7351796c26133e1e73
#
_cell.length_a   1.000
_cell.length_b   1.000
_cell.length_c   1.000
_cell.angle_alpha   90.00
_cell.angle_beta   90.00
_cell.angle_gamma   90.00
#
_symmetry.space_group_name_H-M   'P 1'
#
loop_
_entity.id
_entity.type
_entity.pdbx_description
1 polymer ?
#
loop_
_entity_poly.entity_id
_entity_poly.type
_entity_poly.pdbx_seq_one_letter_code
_entity_poly.pdbx_strand_id
1 'polypeptide(L)'
;MEKYRVYADIDIDAVRFNMESMHRNIKEGTQMAAVIKADAYGHGALKIAEAIEDLPYLWGYAVATADEAMALIRDGRTKPALILGVSFPEQYDEIVANQIRSAVCEYQTAKQLSDLAV
;
A
#
# COMPACT_ATOMS: atom_id res chain seq x y z
N MET A 1 20.24 21.36 12.13
CA MET A 1 18.77 21.13 12.09
C MET A 1 18.14 22.22 11.23
N GLU A 2 17.49 21.81 10.15
CA GLU A 2 16.73 22.75 9.33
C GLU A 2 15.58 23.33 10.17
N LYS A 3 15.42 24.64 10.11
CA LYS A 3 14.33 25.33 10.83
C LYS A 3 13.17 25.53 9.88
N TYR A 4 12.19 24.66 9.96
CA TYR A 4 10.94 24.84 9.22
C TYR A 4 10.00 25.79 9.98
N ARG A 5 9.33 26.64 9.22
CA ARG A 5 8.30 27.53 9.78
C ARG A 5 7.05 26.75 10.21
N VAL A 6 6.76 25.68 9.48
CA VAL A 6 5.63 24.78 9.73
C VAL A 6 6.10 23.35 9.44
N TYR A 7 5.76 22.41 10.29
CA TYR A 7 6.03 20.99 10.08
C TYR A 7 4.89 20.15 10.66
N ALA A 8 4.75 18.93 10.17
CA ALA A 8 3.91 17.90 10.77
C ALA A 8 4.80 16.92 11.56
N ASP A 9 4.46 16.68 12.80
CA ASP A 9 5.12 15.67 13.63
C ASP A 9 4.26 14.40 13.62
N ILE A 10 4.82 13.30 13.13
CA ILE A 10 4.14 12.03 12.99
C ILE A 10 4.65 11.07 14.06
N ASP A 11 3.77 10.73 14.99
CA ASP A 11 4.05 9.77 16.04
C ASP A 11 3.90 8.33 15.50
N ILE A 12 5.02 7.71 15.20
CA ILE A 12 5.09 6.33 14.67
C ILE A 12 4.63 5.31 15.69
N ASP A 13 4.89 5.53 16.96
CA ASP A 13 4.46 4.61 18.02
C ASP A 13 2.93 4.64 18.15
N ALA A 14 2.31 5.80 17.97
CA ALA A 14 0.85 5.91 17.92
C ALA A 14 0.26 5.17 16.73
N VAL A 15 0.90 5.21 15.56
CA VAL A 15 0.49 4.44 14.39
C VAL A 15 0.50 2.94 14.67
N ARG A 16 1.59 2.42 15.23
CA ARG A 16 1.71 1.01 15.62
C ARG A 16 0.68 0.62 16.70
N PHE A 17 0.49 1.46 17.69
CA PHE A 17 -0.53 1.25 18.72
C PHE A 17 -1.93 1.15 18.13
N ASN A 18 -2.27 2.02 17.17
CA ASN A 18 -3.56 1.99 16.48
C ASN A 18 -3.75 0.70 15.67
N MET A 19 -2.71 0.26 14.95
CA MET A 19 -2.75 -1.02 14.22
C MET A 19 -3.01 -2.19 15.17
N GLU A 20 -2.29 -2.25 16.27
CA GLU A 20 -2.45 -3.27 17.31
C GLU A 20 -3.86 -3.27 17.91
N SER A 21 -4.39 -2.08 18.21
CA SER A 21 -5.73 -1.92 18.77
C SER A 21 -6.81 -2.39 17.80
N MET A 22 -6.68 -2.08 16.51
CA MET A 22 -7.59 -2.58 15.49
C MET A 22 -7.50 -4.10 15.35
N HIS A 23 -6.29 -4.66 15.35
CA HIS A 23 -6.08 -6.10 15.25
C HIS A 23 -6.75 -6.87 16.39
N ARG A 24 -6.72 -6.37 17.62
CA ARG A 24 -7.39 -7.00 18.77
C ARG A 24 -8.91 -7.02 18.65
N ASN A 25 -9.49 -6.18 17.82
CA ASN A 25 -10.94 -6.05 17.65
C ASN A 25 -11.49 -6.76 16.40
N ILE A 26 -10.65 -7.47 15.66
CA ILE A 26 -11.06 -8.27 14.50
C ILE A 26 -10.95 -9.76 14.82
N LYS A 27 -11.62 -10.59 14.02
CA LYS A 27 -11.60 -12.04 14.19
C LYS A 27 -10.18 -12.58 14.06
N GLU A 28 -9.82 -13.54 14.91
CA GLU A 28 -8.56 -14.25 14.84
C GLU A 28 -8.30 -14.81 13.44
N GLY A 29 -7.06 -14.69 12.95
CA GLY A 29 -6.67 -15.11 11.62
C GLY A 29 -6.98 -14.09 10.50
N THR A 30 -7.70 -13.02 10.80
CA THR A 30 -7.92 -11.93 9.84
C THR A 30 -6.65 -11.11 9.69
N GLN A 31 -6.24 -10.87 8.44
CA GLN A 31 -5.14 -9.98 8.12
C GLN A 31 -5.65 -8.57 7.79
N MET A 32 -4.78 -7.58 7.96
CA MET A 32 -5.07 -6.19 7.69
C MET A 32 -4.33 -5.71 6.44
N ALA A 33 -4.97 -4.89 5.63
CA ALA A 33 -4.33 -4.09 4.59
C ALA A 33 -4.29 -2.63 5.04
N ALA A 34 -3.10 -2.06 5.11
CA ALA A 34 -2.93 -0.66 5.49
C ALA A 34 -3.18 0.25 4.29
N VAL A 35 -4.19 1.11 4.39
CA VAL A 35 -4.49 2.09 3.34
C VAL A 35 -3.57 3.29 3.51
N ILE A 36 -2.59 3.41 2.63
CA ILE A 36 -1.56 4.46 2.64
C ILE A 36 -1.51 5.28 1.34
N LYS A 37 -2.61 5.28 0.60
CA LYS A 37 -2.77 6.12 -0.59
C LYS A 37 -2.61 7.62 -0.27
N ALA A 38 -2.36 8.44 -1.28
CA ALA A 38 -2.18 9.88 -1.15
C ALA A 38 -1.15 10.23 -0.06
N ASP A 39 0.02 9.60 -0.14
CA ASP A 39 1.12 9.75 0.83
C ASP A 39 0.71 9.48 2.29
N ALA A 40 -0.10 8.44 2.50
CA ALA A 40 -0.73 8.10 3.77
C ALA A 40 -1.53 9.28 4.36
N TYR A 41 -2.29 9.95 3.48
CA TYR A 41 -3.08 11.14 3.83
C TYR A 41 -2.21 12.28 4.43
N GLY A 42 -0.98 12.41 3.96
CA GLY A 42 -0.02 13.40 4.42
C GLY A 42 0.89 12.96 5.58
N HIS A 43 0.76 11.72 6.05
CA HIS A 43 1.62 11.18 7.10
C HIS A 43 2.96 10.63 6.57
N GLY A 44 3.14 10.52 5.25
CA GLY A 44 4.35 9.97 4.64
C GLY A 44 4.25 8.45 4.45
N ALA A 45 3.79 8.01 3.26
CA ALA A 45 3.49 6.60 2.98
C ALA A 45 4.67 5.66 3.21
N LEU A 46 5.88 6.03 2.75
CA LEU A 46 7.06 5.17 2.87
C LEU A 46 7.49 4.98 4.33
N LYS A 47 7.44 6.04 5.12
CA LYS A 47 7.78 5.97 6.56
C LYS A 47 6.74 5.19 7.37
N ILE A 48 5.46 5.34 7.05
CA ILE A 48 4.41 4.54 7.67
C ILE A 48 4.58 3.06 7.28
N ALA A 49 4.81 2.76 5.99
CA ALA A 49 5.03 1.40 5.52
C ALA A 49 6.23 0.75 6.21
N GLU A 50 7.37 1.45 6.28
CA GLU A 50 8.56 0.98 7.01
C GLU A 50 8.24 0.64 8.47
N ALA A 51 7.47 1.50 9.13
CA ALA A 51 7.14 1.35 10.55
C ALA A 51 6.24 0.17 10.89
N ILE A 52 5.46 -0.34 9.93
CA ILE A 52 4.49 -1.42 10.14
C ILE A 52 4.80 -2.71 9.37
N GLU A 53 5.85 -2.73 8.55
CA GLU A 53 6.22 -3.86 7.69
C GLU A 53 6.40 -5.16 8.46
N ASP A 54 6.91 -5.10 9.67
CA ASP A 54 7.20 -6.26 10.52
C ASP A 54 5.98 -6.85 11.23
N LEU A 55 4.82 -6.17 11.18
CA LEU A 55 3.61 -6.65 11.87
C LEU A 55 3.09 -7.94 11.22
N PRO A 56 2.98 -9.06 11.96
CA PRO A 56 2.66 -10.35 11.35
C PRO A 56 1.24 -10.45 10.78
N TYR A 57 0.33 -9.61 11.26
CA TYR A 57 -1.05 -9.54 10.79
C TYR A 57 -1.25 -8.54 9.63
N LEU A 58 -0.21 -7.81 9.24
CA LEU A 58 -0.25 -6.96 8.06
C LEU A 58 -0.07 -7.81 6.81
N TRP A 59 -1.12 -7.89 5.99
CA TRP A 59 -1.05 -8.54 4.69
C TRP A 59 -0.23 -7.70 3.69
N GLY A 60 -0.46 -6.40 3.67
CA GLY A 60 0.16 -5.49 2.73
C GLY A 60 -0.45 -4.09 2.76
N TYR A 61 -0.28 -3.38 1.67
CA TYR A 61 -0.65 -1.97 1.54
C TYR A 61 -1.73 -1.79 0.49
N ALA A 62 -2.64 -0.85 0.72
CA ALA A 62 -3.61 -0.42 -0.28
C ALA A 62 -3.29 1.03 -0.70
N VAL A 63 -3.14 1.23 -1.99
CA VAL A 63 -2.73 2.49 -2.62
C VAL A 63 -3.72 2.91 -3.70
N ALA A 64 -3.64 4.13 -4.21
CA ALA A 64 -4.54 4.61 -5.24
C ALA A 64 -4.05 4.29 -6.65
N THR A 65 -2.73 4.27 -6.88
CA THR A 65 -2.13 4.21 -8.22
C THR A 65 -1.00 3.21 -8.32
N ALA A 66 -0.66 2.81 -9.54
CA ALA A 66 0.51 2.00 -9.82
C ALA A 66 1.81 2.70 -9.38
N ASP A 67 1.91 4.01 -9.56
CA ASP A 67 3.09 4.79 -9.14
C ASP A 67 3.33 4.71 -7.64
N GLU A 68 2.27 4.80 -6.84
CA GLU A 68 2.37 4.63 -5.39
C GLU A 68 2.83 3.22 -5.00
N ALA A 69 2.32 2.18 -5.67
CA ALA A 69 2.75 0.80 -5.46
C ALA A 69 4.23 0.61 -5.82
N MET A 70 4.66 1.17 -6.94
CA MET A 70 6.06 1.12 -7.38
C MET A 70 6.99 1.86 -6.42
N ALA A 71 6.54 2.97 -5.84
CA ALA A 71 7.33 3.68 -4.83
C ALA A 71 7.62 2.80 -3.60
N LEU A 72 6.66 2.02 -3.15
CA LEU A 72 6.85 1.04 -2.06
C LEU A 72 7.89 -0.03 -2.44
N ILE A 73 7.81 -0.57 -3.64
CA ILE A 73 8.76 -1.59 -4.13
C ILE A 73 10.17 -1.03 -4.20
N ARG A 74 10.34 0.17 -4.75
CA ARG A 74 11.65 0.86 -4.82
C ARG A 74 12.23 1.18 -3.45
N ASP A 75 11.36 1.43 -2.46
CA ASP A 75 11.75 1.65 -1.05
C ASP A 75 12.16 0.34 -0.33
N GLY A 76 12.02 -0.80 -0.98
CA GLY A 76 12.38 -2.10 -0.43
C GLY A 76 11.27 -2.77 0.38
N ARG A 77 10.03 -2.32 0.25
CA ARG A 77 8.89 -3.01 0.88
C ARG A 77 8.62 -4.32 0.16
N THR A 78 8.41 -5.36 0.94
CA THR A 78 8.26 -6.74 0.42
C THR A 78 6.84 -7.26 0.51
N LYS A 79 6.00 -6.64 1.32
CA LYS A 79 4.60 -7.03 1.42
C LYS A 79 3.79 -6.59 0.19
N PRO A 80 2.70 -7.30 -0.15
CA PRO A 80 1.91 -7.00 -1.32
C PRO A 80 1.34 -5.57 -1.33
N ALA A 81 1.17 -5.02 -2.52
CA ALA A 81 0.44 -3.78 -2.74
C ALA A 81 -0.83 -4.06 -3.55
N LEU A 82 -1.93 -3.44 -3.15
CA LEU A 82 -3.22 -3.46 -3.81
C LEU A 82 -3.57 -2.06 -4.31
N ILE A 83 -3.80 -1.92 -5.61
CA ILE A 83 -4.27 -0.68 -6.20
C ILE A 83 -5.80 -0.65 -6.07
N LEU A 84 -6.33 0.34 -5.35
CA LEU A 84 -7.76 0.53 -5.15
C LEU A 84 -8.43 1.29 -6.32
N GLY A 85 -7.66 2.12 -7.01
CA GLY A 85 -8.10 2.91 -8.14
C GLY A 85 -8.06 2.16 -9.47
N VAL A 86 -8.38 2.88 -10.54
CA VAL A 86 -8.27 2.39 -11.92
C VAL A 86 -6.82 2.47 -12.38
N SER A 87 -6.32 1.39 -12.99
CA SER A 87 -5.04 1.35 -13.66
C SER A 87 -5.23 1.55 -15.17
N PHE A 88 -4.23 2.09 -15.84
CA PHE A 88 -4.25 2.33 -17.27
C PHE A 88 -3.48 1.24 -18.03
N PRO A 89 -3.86 0.94 -19.29
CA PRO A 89 -3.19 -0.11 -20.07
C PRO A 89 -1.68 0.03 -20.16
N GLU A 90 -1.16 1.24 -20.18
CA GLU A 90 0.29 1.54 -20.21
C GLU A 90 1.03 1.07 -18.94
N GLN A 91 0.30 0.81 -17.86
CA GLN A 91 0.85 0.37 -16.57
C GLN A 91 0.76 -1.15 -16.37
N TYR A 92 0.02 -1.86 -17.21
CA TYR A 92 -0.29 -3.28 -16.99
C TYR A 92 0.95 -4.18 -16.98
N ASP A 93 1.93 -3.93 -17.86
CA ASP A 93 3.19 -4.69 -17.86
C ASP A 93 3.93 -4.56 -16.52
N GLU A 94 4.03 -3.35 -16.00
CA GLU A 94 4.68 -3.06 -14.72
C GLU A 94 3.91 -3.69 -13.54
N ILE A 95 2.59 -3.61 -13.56
CA ILE A 95 1.72 -4.22 -12.55
C ILE A 95 1.91 -5.73 -12.51
N VAL A 96 1.89 -6.40 -13.65
CA VAL A 96 2.05 -7.85 -13.75
C VAL A 96 3.46 -8.27 -13.37
N ALA A 97 4.50 -7.61 -13.92
CA ALA A 97 5.89 -7.94 -13.65
C ALA A 97 6.26 -7.84 -12.16
N ASN A 98 5.66 -6.91 -11.45
CA ASN A 98 5.91 -6.69 -10.02
C ASN A 98 4.87 -7.33 -9.09
N GLN A 99 3.97 -8.15 -9.64
CA GLN A 99 2.93 -8.85 -8.88
C GLN A 99 2.05 -7.92 -8.02
N ILE A 100 1.83 -6.69 -8.48
CA ILE A 100 0.94 -5.75 -7.84
C ILE A 100 -0.50 -6.22 -8.05
N ARG A 101 -1.31 -6.20 -7.00
CA ARG A 101 -2.74 -6.49 -7.08
C ARG A 101 -3.47 -5.28 -7.61
N SER A 102 -4.39 -5.49 -8.53
CA SER A 102 -5.18 -4.42 -9.12
C SER A 102 -6.67 -4.68 -8.90
N ALA A 103 -7.38 -3.65 -8.46
CA ALA A 103 -8.84 -3.70 -8.48
C ALA A 103 -9.30 -3.72 -9.93
N VAL A 104 -10.28 -4.57 -10.23
CA VAL A 104 -10.81 -4.76 -11.57
C VAL A 104 -12.30 -4.50 -11.55
N CYS A 105 -12.74 -3.53 -12.36
CA CYS A 105 -14.14 -3.11 -12.43
C CYS A 105 -14.85 -3.60 -13.72
N GLU A 106 -14.10 -4.09 -14.70
CA GLU A 106 -14.66 -4.51 -15.98
C GLU A 106 -13.89 -5.70 -16.58
N TYR A 107 -14.58 -6.47 -17.40
CA TYR A 107 -14.05 -7.68 -18.00
C TYR A 107 -12.79 -7.43 -18.86
N GLN A 108 -12.77 -6.33 -19.61
CA GLN A 108 -11.66 -6.04 -20.53
C GLN A 108 -10.33 -5.84 -19.77
N THR A 109 -10.37 -5.12 -18.66
CA THR A 109 -9.20 -4.96 -17.78
C THR A 109 -8.72 -6.31 -17.23
N ALA A 110 -9.65 -7.15 -16.75
CA ALA A 110 -9.32 -8.48 -16.24
C ALA A 110 -8.64 -9.33 -17.32
N LYS A 111 -9.19 -9.32 -18.54
CA LYS A 111 -8.66 -10.09 -19.67
C LYS A 111 -7.27 -9.63 -20.07
N GLN A 112 -7.04 -8.32 -20.20
CA GLN A 112 -5.75 -7.77 -20.57
C GLN A 112 -4.66 -8.10 -19.54
N LEU A 113 -4.95 -7.94 -18.25
CA LEU A 113 -4.01 -8.31 -17.17
C LEU A 113 -3.74 -9.82 -17.17
N SER A 114 -4.76 -10.65 -17.37
CA SER A 114 -4.62 -12.10 -17.46
C SER A 114 -3.76 -12.54 -18.64
N ASP A 115 -3.96 -11.94 -19.80
CA ASP A 115 -3.19 -12.25 -21.02
C ASP A 115 -1.69 -11.91 -20.83
N LEU A 116 -1.37 -10.84 -20.12
CA LEU A 116 0.01 -10.45 -19.80
C LEU A 116 0.66 -11.35 -18.73
N ALA A 117 -0.14 -11.96 -17.86
CA ALA A 117 0.34 -12.79 -16.76
C ALA A 117 0.66 -14.24 -17.15
N VAL A 118 0.38 -14.63 -18.36
CA VAL A 118 0.52 -16.02 -18.87
C VAL A 118 1.87 -16.23 -19.63
#